data_2c7d9683055b8333e265cb269c3797eb
#
_entry.id   2c7d9683055b8333e265cb269c3797eb
#
_cell.length_a   1.000
_cell.length_b   1.000
_cell.length_c   1.000
_cell.angle_alpha   90.00
_cell.angle_beta   90.00
_cell.angle_gamma   90.00
#
_symmetry.space_group_name_H-M   'P 1'
#
loop_
_entity.id
_entity.type
_entity.pdbx_description
1 polymer ?
#
loop_
_entity_poly.entity_id
_entity_poly.type
_entity_poly.pdbx_seq_one_letter_code
_entity_poly.pdbx_strand_id
1 'polypeptide(L)'
;MKILCTGNPDSTKQTIAHGVRQVFPEADFAHPGTGYDLKFPTRKSINFFKNQIKNYDVLLNCSYINQDQQLLFAYYSFSHCKKPNYVINIGSSMEYESVHTEHWQYRLDKLKLRDMSMKFCSPEFRSTCLTCFGINDGVKHPDGLNILHIAQTMKWILAQEFIVPILAMRAD
;
A
#
# COMPACT_ATOMS: atom_id res chain seq x y z
N MET A 1 13.86 10.78 -6.34
CA MET A 1 12.46 10.33 -6.13
C MET A 1 12.29 10.09 -4.64
N LYS A 2 11.37 10.85 -3.99
CA LYS A 2 11.08 10.67 -2.56
C LYS A 2 9.90 9.71 -2.39
N ILE A 3 10.08 8.70 -1.55
CA ILE A 3 9.11 7.62 -1.33
C ILE A 3 8.63 7.65 0.11
N LEU A 4 7.31 7.62 0.31
CA LEU A 4 6.67 7.36 1.60
C LEU A 4 6.05 5.97 1.57
N CYS A 5 6.38 5.13 2.56
CA CYS A 5 5.77 3.83 2.77
C CYS A 5 4.95 3.83 4.06
N THR A 6 3.69 3.36 4.01
CA THR A 6 2.93 3.13 5.24
C THR A 6 3.27 1.76 5.82
N GLY A 7 3.63 1.72 7.10
CA GLY A 7 4.00 0.50 7.81
C GLY A 7 5.29 0.65 8.62
N ASN A 8 5.47 -0.21 9.60
CA ASN A 8 6.66 -0.23 10.44
C ASN A 8 7.67 -1.27 9.93
N PRO A 9 8.83 -0.85 9.39
CA PRO A 9 9.87 -1.75 8.92
C PRO A 9 10.68 -2.41 10.07
N ASP A 10 10.54 -1.94 11.32
CA ASP A 10 11.19 -2.47 12.52
C ASP A 10 10.25 -3.33 13.38
N SER A 11 9.05 -3.64 12.86
CA SER A 11 8.11 -4.54 13.53
C SER A 11 8.75 -5.92 13.74
N THR A 12 8.44 -6.58 14.84
CA THR A 12 8.86 -7.97 15.10
C THR A 12 8.22 -8.97 14.12
N LYS A 13 7.11 -8.59 13.48
CA LYS A 13 6.47 -9.38 12.43
C LYS A 13 7.02 -8.97 11.08
N GLN A 14 7.31 -9.94 10.24
CA GLN A 14 7.65 -9.66 8.85
C GLN A 14 6.46 -9.01 8.14
N THR A 15 6.69 -7.81 7.60
CA THR A 15 5.69 -7.02 6.87
C THR A 15 6.26 -6.57 5.54
N ILE A 16 5.42 -6.15 4.62
CA ILE A 16 5.87 -5.58 3.34
C ILE A 16 6.85 -4.41 3.56
N ALA A 17 6.68 -3.63 4.64
CA ALA A 17 7.59 -2.53 4.97
C ALA A 17 9.05 -2.98 5.18
N HIS A 18 9.30 -4.19 5.68
CA HIS A 18 10.66 -4.75 5.76
C HIS A 18 11.27 -4.95 4.35
N GLY A 19 10.51 -5.53 3.43
CA GLY A 19 10.95 -5.69 2.05
C GLY A 19 11.20 -4.35 1.37
N VAL A 20 10.31 -3.37 1.61
CA VAL A 20 10.47 -2.00 1.09
C VAL A 20 11.76 -1.37 1.59
N ARG A 21 12.10 -1.50 2.89
CA ARG A 21 13.36 -0.96 3.42
C ARG A 21 14.59 -1.56 2.73
N GLN A 22 14.55 -2.84 2.41
CA GLN A 22 15.69 -3.49 1.74
C GLN A 22 15.86 -3.03 0.28
N VAL A 23 14.75 -2.75 -0.42
CA VAL A 23 14.74 -2.38 -1.85
C VAL A 23 14.86 -0.87 -2.05
N PHE A 24 14.35 -0.09 -1.11
CA PHE A 24 14.31 1.38 -1.09
C PHE A 24 14.85 1.90 0.25
N PRO A 25 16.16 1.82 0.48
CA PRO A 25 16.74 2.21 1.78
C PRO A 25 16.55 3.69 2.11
N GLU A 26 16.28 4.53 1.09
CA GLU A 26 16.00 5.96 1.21
C GLU A 26 14.52 6.28 1.47
N ALA A 27 13.63 5.28 1.53
CA ALA A 27 12.22 5.53 1.77
C ALA A 27 11.95 5.96 3.23
N ASP A 28 11.06 6.94 3.38
CA ASP A 28 10.52 7.31 4.68
C ASP A 28 9.34 6.40 5.05
N PHE A 29 9.16 6.14 6.35
CA PHE A 29 8.12 5.23 6.84
C PHE A 29 7.14 5.96 7.75
N ALA A 30 5.84 5.81 7.44
CA ALA A 30 4.75 6.31 8.27
C ALA A 30 4.22 5.19 9.18
N HIS A 31 4.48 5.29 10.48
CA HIS A 31 4.02 4.37 11.52
C HIS A 31 3.97 5.08 12.89
N PRO A 32 3.41 4.51 13.95
CA PRO A 32 3.29 5.17 15.25
C PRO A 32 4.62 5.72 15.80
N GLY A 33 5.73 5.03 15.60
CA GLY A 33 7.07 5.49 16.02
C GLY A 33 7.56 6.73 15.29
N THR A 34 7.00 7.09 14.13
CA THR A 34 7.29 8.31 13.36
C THR A 34 6.18 9.37 13.51
N GLY A 35 5.30 9.22 14.50
CA GLY A 35 4.24 10.18 14.80
C GLY A 35 2.91 9.92 14.06
N TYR A 36 2.80 8.84 13.30
CA TYR A 36 1.55 8.43 12.67
C TYR A 36 0.86 7.34 13.48
N ASP A 37 -0.30 7.65 14.07
CA ASP A 37 -1.18 6.63 14.62
C ASP A 37 -2.05 6.04 13.49
N LEU A 38 -1.52 5.01 12.83
CA LEU A 38 -2.22 4.35 11.76
C LEU A 38 -3.33 3.41 12.25
N LYS A 39 -3.28 3.00 13.52
CA LYS A 39 -4.27 2.07 14.10
C LYS A 39 -5.61 2.74 14.40
N PHE A 40 -5.54 3.97 14.91
CA PHE A 40 -6.71 4.78 15.26
C PHE A 40 -6.49 6.20 14.73
N PRO A 41 -6.74 6.46 13.43
CA PRO A 41 -6.42 7.74 12.84
C PRO A 41 -7.22 8.85 13.52
N THR A 42 -6.51 9.76 14.15
CA THR A 42 -7.08 10.99 14.73
C THR A 42 -7.09 12.09 13.68
N ARG A 43 -7.88 13.14 13.91
CA ARG A 43 -7.82 14.36 13.07
C ARG A 43 -6.38 14.90 12.95
N LYS A 44 -5.59 14.79 14.03
CA LYS A 44 -4.18 15.21 14.06
C LYS A 44 -3.32 14.37 13.12
N SER A 45 -3.42 13.04 13.18
CA SER A 45 -2.64 12.14 12.31
C SER A 45 -3.06 12.26 10.85
N ILE A 46 -4.35 12.42 10.57
CA ILE A 46 -4.86 12.67 9.22
C ILE A 46 -4.31 13.99 8.65
N ASN A 47 -4.36 15.07 9.41
CA ASN A 47 -3.83 16.38 8.99
C ASN A 47 -2.31 16.34 8.79
N PHE A 48 -1.60 15.64 9.66
CA PHE A 48 -0.16 15.44 9.51
C PHE A 48 0.16 14.68 8.23
N PHE A 49 -0.53 13.57 7.97
CA PHE A 49 -0.36 12.79 6.76
C PHE A 49 -0.63 13.64 5.51
N LYS A 50 -1.74 14.37 5.45
CA LYS A 50 -2.07 15.29 4.34
C LYS A 50 -0.97 16.32 4.08
N ASN A 51 -0.40 16.89 5.13
CA ASN A 51 0.65 17.90 5.02
C ASN A 51 1.99 17.31 4.57
N GLN A 52 2.27 16.07 4.93
CA GLN A 52 3.52 15.40 4.60
C GLN A 52 3.48 14.74 3.21
N ILE A 53 2.34 14.16 2.81
CA ILE A 53 2.26 13.38 1.57
C ILE A 53 2.66 14.19 0.32
N LYS A 54 2.39 15.48 0.31
CA LYS A 54 2.76 16.39 -0.79
C LYS A 54 4.27 16.56 -0.99
N ASN A 55 5.08 16.13 -0.02
CA ASN A 55 6.54 16.19 -0.09
C ASN A 55 7.17 14.97 -0.77
N TYR A 56 6.34 13.99 -1.15
CA TYR A 56 6.78 12.72 -1.73
C TYR A 56 6.32 12.58 -3.17
N ASP A 57 7.13 11.93 -3.97
CA ASP A 57 6.83 11.61 -5.37
C ASP A 57 6.01 10.32 -5.47
N VAL A 58 6.20 9.40 -4.51
CA VAL A 58 5.57 8.08 -4.46
C VAL A 58 4.99 7.78 -3.10
N LEU A 59 3.78 7.21 -3.07
CA LEU A 59 3.19 6.56 -1.90
C LEU A 59 3.12 5.06 -2.11
N LEU A 60 3.80 4.28 -1.25
CA LEU A 60 3.61 2.85 -1.09
C LEU A 60 2.62 2.60 0.05
N ASN A 61 1.36 2.35 -0.29
CA ASN A 61 0.25 2.21 0.64
C ASN A 61 0.13 0.76 1.11
N CYS A 62 1.07 0.33 1.99
CA CYS A 62 1.30 -1.07 2.36
C CYS A 62 0.57 -1.50 3.63
N SER A 63 0.27 -0.55 4.53
CA SER A 63 -0.30 -0.88 5.83
C SER A 63 -1.81 -1.02 5.77
N TYR A 64 -2.33 -2.12 6.30
CA TYR A 64 -3.75 -2.30 6.59
C TYR A 64 -3.90 -2.58 8.09
N ILE A 65 -4.50 -1.65 8.81
CA ILE A 65 -4.68 -1.75 10.27
C ILE A 65 -6.16 -1.70 10.64
N ASN A 66 -6.96 -0.91 9.94
CA ASN A 66 -8.41 -0.85 10.07
C ASN A 66 -9.06 -0.51 8.72
N GLN A 67 -10.39 -0.63 8.70
CA GLN A 67 -11.20 -0.63 7.49
C GLN A 67 -10.94 0.55 6.54
N ASP A 68 -10.81 1.76 7.07
CA ASP A 68 -10.82 2.96 6.24
C ASP A 68 -9.44 3.57 5.98
N GLN A 69 -8.42 3.13 6.71
CA GLN A 69 -7.12 3.78 6.71
C GLN A 69 -6.46 3.81 5.33
N GLN A 70 -6.38 2.64 4.68
CA GLN A 70 -5.73 2.52 3.38
C GLN A 70 -6.51 3.28 2.30
N LEU A 71 -7.84 3.24 2.37
CA LEU A 71 -8.73 4.00 1.50
C LEU A 71 -8.58 5.50 1.71
N LEU A 72 -8.51 5.96 2.95
CA LEU A 72 -8.30 7.37 3.28
C LEU A 72 -6.97 7.89 2.73
N PHE A 73 -5.91 7.12 2.86
CA PHE A 73 -4.60 7.53 2.35
C PHE A 73 -4.58 7.60 0.83
N ALA A 74 -5.18 6.62 0.16
CA ALA A 74 -5.36 6.67 -1.29
C ALA A 74 -6.20 7.89 -1.69
N TYR A 75 -7.34 8.11 -1.04
CA TYR A 75 -8.22 9.24 -1.32
C TYR A 75 -7.52 10.59 -1.14
N TYR A 76 -6.76 10.78 -0.06
CA TYR A 76 -6.02 12.02 0.14
C TYR A 76 -4.92 12.24 -0.88
N SER A 77 -4.30 11.17 -1.35
CA SER A 77 -3.32 11.23 -2.44
C SER A 77 -3.95 11.71 -3.73
N PHE A 78 -5.16 11.21 -4.05
CA PHE A 78 -5.87 11.55 -5.28
C PHE A 78 -6.51 12.93 -5.25
N SER A 79 -7.05 13.37 -4.11
CA SER A 79 -7.94 14.54 -4.07
C SER A 79 -7.22 15.86 -3.78
N HIS A 80 -6.01 15.84 -3.24
CA HIS A 80 -5.39 17.04 -2.68
C HIS A 80 -4.02 17.38 -3.25
N CYS A 81 -3.46 16.55 -4.12
CA CYS A 81 -2.06 16.72 -4.47
C CYS A 81 -1.80 16.51 -5.96
N LYS A 82 -1.01 17.41 -6.50
CA LYS A 82 -0.21 17.12 -7.67
C LYS A 82 0.95 16.16 -7.33
N LYS A 83 1.09 15.77 -6.07
CA LYS A 83 2.03 14.81 -5.50
C LYS A 83 1.38 14.08 -4.31
N PRO A 84 1.64 12.79 -4.11
CA PRO A 84 2.48 11.96 -4.95
C PRO A 84 1.85 11.77 -6.34
N ASN A 85 2.68 11.67 -7.34
CA ASN A 85 2.24 11.40 -8.71
C ASN A 85 2.17 9.91 -9.04
N TYR A 86 2.60 9.05 -8.09
CA TYR A 86 2.42 7.62 -8.17
C TYR A 86 2.01 7.02 -6.82
N VAL A 87 0.94 6.22 -6.81
CA VAL A 87 0.49 5.47 -5.64
C VAL A 87 0.45 3.98 -5.96
N ILE A 88 1.13 3.15 -5.14
CA ILE A 88 0.98 1.70 -5.19
C ILE A 88 0.18 1.27 -3.96
N ASN A 89 -1.01 0.75 -4.19
CA ASN A 89 -1.89 0.22 -3.16
C ASN A 89 -1.75 -1.30 -3.08
N ILE A 90 -1.62 -1.85 -1.88
CA ILE A 90 -1.59 -3.30 -1.68
C ILE A 90 -3.01 -3.84 -1.60
N GLY A 91 -3.40 -4.57 -2.63
CA GLY A 91 -4.61 -5.37 -2.71
C GLY A 91 -4.50 -6.70 -1.97
N SER A 92 -5.44 -7.59 -2.19
CA SER A 92 -5.50 -8.91 -1.56
C SER A 92 -6.21 -9.93 -2.45
N SER A 93 -5.80 -11.20 -2.37
CA SER A 93 -6.52 -12.32 -3.00
C SER A 93 -7.98 -12.43 -2.58
N MET A 94 -8.31 -11.92 -1.39
CA MET A 94 -9.69 -11.87 -0.89
C MET A 94 -10.65 -11.13 -1.83
N GLU A 95 -10.15 -10.28 -2.72
CA GLU A 95 -10.96 -9.62 -3.76
C GLU A 95 -11.65 -10.59 -4.69
N TYR A 96 -11.08 -11.79 -4.86
CA TYR A 96 -11.55 -12.84 -5.77
C TYR A 96 -12.31 -13.97 -5.05
N GLU A 97 -12.43 -13.90 -3.72
CA GLU A 97 -13.14 -14.92 -2.94
C GLU A 97 -14.67 -14.70 -2.94
N SER A 98 -15.42 -15.77 -2.63
CA SER A 98 -16.87 -15.71 -2.54
C SER A 98 -17.34 -14.82 -1.38
N VAL A 99 -18.56 -14.32 -1.45
CA VAL A 99 -19.16 -13.36 -0.50
C VAL A 99 -19.33 -13.91 0.92
N HIS A 100 -19.25 -15.21 1.11
CA HIS A 100 -19.57 -15.91 2.38
C HIS A 100 -18.36 -16.13 3.30
N THR A 101 -17.36 -15.26 3.25
CA THR A 101 -16.19 -15.36 4.13
C THR A 101 -16.37 -14.53 5.41
N GLU A 102 -15.79 -15.00 6.52
CA GLU A 102 -15.75 -14.27 7.80
C GLU A 102 -15.08 -12.88 7.66
N HIS A 103 -14.39 -12.64 6.56
CA HIS A 103 -13.62 -11.43 6.27
C HIS A 103 -14.28 -10.52 5.21
N TRP A 104 -15.61 -10.59 5.06
CA TRP A 104 -16.32 -9.85 4.01
C TRP A 104 -16.04 -8.35 4.01
N GLN A 105 -15.89 -7.72 5.18
CA GLN A 105 -15.58 -6.29 5.29
C GLN A 105 -14.18 -5.98 4.73
N TYR A 106 -13.17 -6.77 5.11
CA TYR A 106 -11.82 -6.65 4.56
C TYR A 106 -11.82 -6.79 3.03
N ARG A 107 -12.58 -7.75 2.51
CA ARG A 107 -12.76 -7.94 1.07
C ARG A 107 -13.35 -6.69 0.41
N LEU A 108 -14.42 -6.12 0.98
CA LEU A 108 -15.05 -4.90 0.46
C LEU A 108 -14.08 -3.72 0.44
N ASP A 109 -13.26 -3.54 1.47
CA ASP A 109 -12.27 -2.48 1.54
C ASP A 109 -11.20 -2.63 0.44
N LYS A 110 -10.77 -3.87 0.18
CA LYS A 110 -9.80 -4.15 -0.88
C LYS A 110 -10.40 -3.95 -2.28
N LEU A 111 -11.65 -4.34 -2.50
CA LEU A 111 -12.37 -4.04 -3.74
C LEU A 111 -12.51 -2.54 -3.98
N LYS A 112 -12.93 -1.78 -2.97
CA LYS A 112 -13.02 -0.31 -3.04
C LYS A 112 -11.66 0.32 -3.35
N LEU A 113 -10.59 -0.17 -2.72
CA LEU A 113 -9.24 0.32 -2.94
C LEU A 113 -8.78 0.09 -4.37
N ARG A 114 -9.05 -1.10 -4.92
CA ARG A 114 -8.76 -1.44 -6.32
C ARG A 114 -9.55 -0.54 -7.28
N ASP A 115 -10.85 -0.42 -7.08
CA ASP A 115 -11.72 0.38 -7.93
C ASP A 115 -11.31 1.87 -7.89
N MET A 116 -10.94 2.37 -6.72
CA MET A 116 -10.40 3.72 -6.54
C MET A 116 -9.08 3.89 -7.30
N SER A 117 -8.17 2.92 -7.20
CA SER A 117 -6.88 2.94 -7.92
C SER A 117 -7.08 3.05 -9.43
N MET A 118 -8.03 2.30 -9.96
CA MET A 118 -8.37 2.34 -11.39
C MET A 118 -9.03 3.66 -11.79
N LYS A 119 -10.01 4.13 -11.02
CA LYS A 119 -10.79 5.33 -11.32
C LYS A 119 -9.94 6.60 -11.37
N PHE A 120 -8.94 6.71 -10.51
CA PHE A 120 -8.09 7.90 -10.42
C PHE A 120 -6.77 7.78 -11.18
N CYS A 121 -6.54 6.66 -11.87
CA CYS A 121 -5.34 6.49 -12.67
C CYS A 121 -5.42 7.35 -13.95
N SER A 122 -4.41 8.19 -14.14
CA SER A 122 -4.27 9.04 -15.34
C SER A 122 -2.79 9.16 -15.72
N PRO A 123 -2.45 9.72 -16.89
CA PRO A 123 -1.04 9.97 -17.24
C PRO A 123 -0.30 10.85 -16.22
N GLU A 124 -0.99 11.82 -15.63
CA GLU A 124 -0.40 12.75 -14.65
C GLU A 124 -0.35 12.16 -13.24
N PHE A 125 -1.23 11.22 -12.94
CA PHE A 125 -1.34 10.56 -11.64
C PHE A 125 -1.45 9.04 -11.82
N ARG A 126 -0.34 8.35 -11.67
CA ARG A 126 -0.29 6.89 -11.82
C ARG A 126 -0.70 6.19 -10.54
N SER A 127 -1.53 5.18 -10.66
CA SER A 127 -1.96 4.35 -9.55
C SER A 127 -1.93 2.87 -9.94
N THR A 128 -1.40 2.03 -9.05
CA THR A 128 -1.38 0.59 -9.21
C THR A 128 -2.04 -0.06 -8.00
N CYS A 129 -2.92 -1.04 -8.23
CA CYS A 129 -3.33 -1.98 -7.21
C CYS A 129 -2.51 -3.26 -7.39
N LEU A 130 -1.58 -3.52 -6.46
CA LEU A 130 -0.76 -4.72 -6.42
C LEU A 130 -1.44 -5.76 -5.53
N THR A 131 -2.14 -6.71 -6.15
CA THR A 131 -2.85 -7.78 -5.45
C THR A 131 -1.90 -8.91 -5.11
N CYS A 132 -1.77 -9.20 -3.81
CA CYS A 132 -0.91 -10.26 -3.29
C CYS A 132 -1.74 -11.45 -2.82
N PHE A 133 -1.39 -12.65 -3.28
CA PHE A 133 -2.00 -13.92 -2.91
C PHE A 133 -1.14 -14.60 -1.83
N GLY A 134 -1.58 -14.53 -0.57
CA GLY A 134 -0.88 -15.14 0.56
C GLY A 134 0.53 -14.57 0.76
N ILE A 135 0.68 -13.60 1.64
CA ILE A 135 1.99 -13.02 1.96
C ILE A 135 2.65 -13.87 3.04
N ASN A 136 3.90 -14.24 2.82
CA ASN A 136 4.71 -14.91 3.82
C ASN A 136 4.99 -13.94 4.98
N ASP A 137 4.33 -14.17 6.11
CA ASP A 137 4.51 -13.41 7.35
C ASP A 137 5.47 -14.10 8.34
N GLY A 138 6.10 -15.18 7.88
CA GLY A 138 7.02 -16.01 8.65
C GLY A 138 6.33 -16.97 9.64
N VAL A 139 5.00 -16.92 9.75
CA VAL A 139 4.25 -17.73 10.74
C VAL A 139 3.07 -18.48 10.10
N LYS A 140 2.13 -17.74 9.50
CA LYS A 140 0.86 -18.31 9.02
C LYS A 140 0.94 -18.84 7.58
N HIS A 141 1.77 -18.25 6.77
CA HIS A 141 1.89 -18.57 5.35
C HIS A 141 3.37 -18.74 4.97
N PRO A 142 4.05 -19.82 5.43
CA PRO A 142 5.49 -19.99 5.14
C PRO A 142 5.78 -20.11 3.63
N ASP A 143 4.83 -20.65 2.87
CA ASP A 143 4.92 -20.82 1.41
C ASP A 143 4.31 -19.63 0.64
N GLY A 144 3.99 -18.54 1.33
CA GLY A 144 3.42 -17.34 0.73
C GLY A 144 4.45 -16.50 -0.03
N LEU A 145 3.95 -15.46 -0.69
CA LEU A 145 4.78 -14.49 -1.40
C LEU A 145 5.84 -13.87 -0.49
N ASN A 146 7.10 -13.95 -0.93
CA ASN A 146 8.21 -13.32 -0.24
C ASN A 146 8.07 -11.78 -0.28
N ILE A 147 8.17 -11.14 0.87
CA ILE A 147 8.05 -9.68 1.01
C ILE A 147 9.10 -8.93 0.19
N LEU A 148 10.29 -9.50 -0.01
CA LEU A 148 11.32 -8.91 -0.85
C LEU A 148 10.91 -8.92 -2.33
N HIS A 149 10.31 -10.00 -2.82
CA HIS A 149 9.79 -10.06 -4.18
C HIS A 149 8.66 -9.06 -4.41
N ILE A 150 7.78 -8.85 -3.41
CA ILE A 150 6.74 -7.81 -3.47
C ILE A 150 7.38 -6.43 -3.63
N ALA A 151 8.39 -6.11 -2.83
CA ALA A 151 9.08 -4.82 -2.91
C ALA A 151 9.88 -4.64 -4.21
N GLN A 152 10.51 -5.69 -4.73
CA GLN A 152 11.17 -5.69 -6.04
C GLN A 152 10.18 -5.45 -7.17
N THR A 153 8.99 -6.06 -7.09
CA THR A 153 7.90 -5.81 -8.04
C THR A 153 7.43 -4.36 -8.00
N MET A 154 7.31 -3.74 -6.81
CA MET A 154 7.04 -2.30 -6.71
C MET A 154 8.12 -1.47 -7.42
N LYS A 155 9.39 -1.82 -7.24
CA LYS A 155 10.51 -1.15 -7.92
C LYS A 155 10.40 -1.28 -9.44
N TRP A 156 10.07 -2.47 -9.92
CA TRP A 156 9.83 -2.71 -11.34
C TRP A 156 8.65 -1.87 -11.86
N ILE A 157 7.52 -1.83 -11.15
CA ILE A 157 6.35 -1.01 -11.50
C ILE A 157 6.75 0.48 -11.64
N LEU A 158 7.51 1.00 -10.67
CA LEU A 158 7.93 2.40 -10.66
C LEU A 158 8.89 2.76 -11.81
N ALA A 159 9.62 1.79 -12.33
CA ALA A 159 10.55 1.96 -13.45
C ALA A 159 9.86 1.93 -14.82
N GLN A 160 8.58 1.57 -14.91
CA GLN A 160 7.87 1.51 -16.18
C GLN A 160 7.49 2.91 -16.67
N GLU A 161 7.61 3.14 -17.98
CA GLU A 161 7.11 4.34 -18.64
C GLU A 161 5.59 4.28 -18.89
N PHE A 162 5.03 3.06 -18.92
CA PHE A 162 3.59 2.82 -19.08
C PHE A 162 2.88 2.63 -17.74
N ILE A 163 1.57 2.76 -17.75
CA ILE A 163 0.73 2.57 -16.57
C ILE A 163 0.48 1.07 -16.36
N VAL A 164 0.67 0.61 -15.13
CA VAL A 164 0.30 -0.75 -14.68
C VAL A 164 -0.85 -0.61 -13.66
N PRO A 165 -2.12 -0.58 -14.08
CA PRO A 165 -3.22 -0.27 -13.16
C PRO A 165 -3.49 -1.38 -12.15
N ILE A 166 -3.34 -2.64 -12.57
CA ILE A 166 -3.51 -3.83 -11.72
C ILE A 166 -2.38 -4.81 -12.02
N LEU A 167 -1.79 -5.37 -10.98
CA LEU A 167 -0.86 -6.50 -11.06
C LEU A 167 -1.20 -7.49 -9.95
N ALA A 168 -1.34 -8.75 -10.29
CA ALA A 168 -1.56 -9.84 -9.33
C ALA A 168 -0.28 -10.67 -9.18
N MET A 169 0.09 -10.98 -7.93
CA MET A 169 1.23 -11.82 -7.58
C MET A 169 0.76 -13.04 -6.81
N ARG A 170 1.25 -14.21 -7.20
CA ARG A 170 0.99 -15.49 -6.53
C ARG A 170 2.31 -16.20 -6.27
N ALA A 171 2.42 -16.89 -5.15
CA ALA A 171 3.48 -17.88 -4.96
C ALA A 171 3.17 -19.11 -5.84
N ASP A 172 4.20 -19.70 -6.40
CA ASP A 172 4.11 -20.94 -7.17
C ASP A 172 3.86 -22.15 -6.25
#